data_e49a3a14b9738f849c98eafcfbc71bef
#
_entry.id   e49a3a14b9738f849c98eafcfbc71bef
#
_cell.length_a   1.000
_cell.length_b   1.000
_cell.length_c   1.000
_cell.angle_alpha   90.00
_cell.angle_beta   90.00
_cell.angle_gamma   90.00
#
_symmetry.space_group_name_H-M   'P 1'
#
loop_
_entity.id
_entity.type
_entity.pdbx_description
1 polymer ?
#
loop_
_entity_poly.entity_id
_entity_poly.type
_entity_poly.pdbx_seq_one_letter_code
_entity_poly.pdbx_strand_id
1 'polypeptide(L)'
;LYDWANSAYATVVLAGFFPIVFADYYATEFLETTRTLLLGIANSTASLLLIVFAPFLGLMADRKNNRKLFLIIFALLGIFSTLILTFVGKDNWALASIFFSISLLGFMLSNVFYDSMLLNFSDKSSYDSISSYGYALGYLGGGIAFVLSILFLVLNKGSNIDLVTNKKIVFIFASLWWILFMLPLVFNWNDTNKRVARSKRSLRDTFKHIINDKVIFYFLISYWVKIDGVDTIIRMAVNYGLTLGFTPDHLLIALLVTQFVAFPGTLLINKLAQLKTTEFGIVFCLICLLYTSPS
;
A
#
# COMPACT_ATOMS: atom_id res chain seq x y z
N LEU A 1 -10.83 8.59 -5.64
CA LEU A 1 -9.63 9.40 -5.98
C LEU A 1 -8.47 9.20 -5.00
N TYR A 2 -8.72 8.87 -3.71
CA TYR A 2 -7.60 8.64 -2.78
C TYR A 2 -6.82 7.36 -3.14
N ASP A 3 -7.51 6.27 -3.54
CA ASP A 3 -6.85 5.06 -4.03
C ASP A 3 -6.01 5.34 -5.28
N TRP A 4 -6.51 6.19 -6.18
CA TRP A 4 -5.73 6.70 -7.31
C TRP A 4 -4.45 7.43 -6.87
N ALA A 5 -4.55 8.22 -5.80
CA ALA A 5 -3.43 9.00 -5.29
C ALA A 5 -2.34 8.12 -4.66
N ASN A 6 -2.72 7.28 -3.71
CA ASN A 6 -1.77 6.51 -2.90
C ASN A 6 -1.22 5.27 -3.62
N SER A 7 -1.91 4.77 -4.65
CA SER A 7 -1.43 3.65 -5.47
C SER A 7 -0.17 3.99 -6.27
N ALA A 8 0.10 5.26 -6.53
CA ALA A 8 1.39 5.67 -7.09
C ALA A 8 2.55 5.30 -6.15
N TYR A 9 2.41 5.53 -4.83
CA TYR A 9 3.39 5.08 -3.86
C TYR A 9 3.53 3.55 -3.86
N ALA A 10 2.40 2.84 -3.79
CA ALA A 10 2.39 1.38 -3.73
C ALA A 10 3.05 0.75 -4.96
N THR A 11 2.75 1.23 -6.16
CA THR A 11 3.25 0.66 -7.41
C THR A 11 4.65 1.16 -7.76
N VAL A 12 4.85 2.48 -7.71
CA VAL A 12 6.10 3.10 -8.18
C VAL A 12 7.21 2.92 -7.14
N VAL A 13 6.93 3.23 -5.87
CA VAL A 13 7.95 3.21 -4.82
C VAL A 13 8.08 1.84 -4.20
N LEU A 14 7.02 1.36 -3.53
CA LEU A 14 7.05 0.19 -2.68
C LEU A 14 7.36 -1.10 -3.47
N ALA A 15 6.59 -1.38 -4.52
CA ALA A 15 6.74 -2.60 -5.30
C ALA A 15 7.78 -2.47 -6.42
N GLY A 16 7.92 -1.27 -7.04
CA GLY A 16 8.74 -1.06 -8.22
C GLY A 16 10.17 -0.65 -7.92
N PHE A 17 10.39 0.64 -7.73
CA PHE A 17 11.74 1.21 -7.78
C PHE A 17 12.54 1.11 -6.47
N PHE A 18 11.90 1.08 -5.30
CA PHE A 18 12.65 1.04 -4.04
C PHE A 18 13.50 -0.23 -3.89
N PRO A 19 13.00 -1.47 -4.14
CA PRO A 19 13.84 -2.66 -4.07
C PRO A 19 15.07 -2.59 -5.00
N ILE A 20 14.90 -2.04 -6.21
CA ILE A 20 15.97 -1.88 -7.20
C ILE A 20 17.00 -0.86 -6.72
N VAL A 21 16.55 0.34 -6.30
CA VAL A 21 17.44 1.39 -5.81
C VAL A 21 18.12 0.97 -4.51
N PHE A 22 17.44 0.19 -3.67
CA PHE A 22 18.02 -0.35 -2.45
C PHE A 22 19.20 -1.28 -2.77
N ALA A 23 19.04 -2.17 -3.73
CA ALA A 23 20.09 -3.08 -4.16
C ALA A 23 21.23 -2.37 -4.91
N ASP A 24 20.90 -1.45 -5.83
CA ASP A 24 21.85 -0.83 -6.74
C ASP A 24 22.58 0.38 -6.14
N TYR A 25 22.08 0.96 -5.04
CA TYR A 25 22.61 2.22 -4.53
C TYR A 25 22.74 2.31 -3.02
N TYR A 26 21.71 1.91 -2.24
CA TYR A 26 21.75 2.10 -0.80
C TYR A 26 22.50 1.00 -0.06
N ALA A 27 22.60 -0.20 -0.64
CA ALA A 27 23.14 -1.39 0.02
C ALA A 27 24.10 -2.16 -0.89
N THR A 28 24.91 -1.47 -1.71
CA THR A 28 25.78 -2.11 -2.72
C THR A 28 26.87 -2.98 -2.10
N GLU A 29 27.30 -2.68 -0.88
CA GLU A 29 28.35 -3.40 -0.15
C GLU A 29 27.92 -4.79 0.33
N PHE A 30 26.61 -5.08 0.36
CA PHE A 30 26.10 -6.33 0.88
C PHE A 30 25.84 -7.38 -0.20
N LEU A 31 25.97 -8.64 0.19
CA LEU A 31 25.53 -9.78 -0.61
C LEU A 31 24.00 -9.71 -0.79
N GLU A 32 23.50 -10.31 -1.86
CA GLU A 32 22.09 -10.33 -2.23
C GLU A 32 21.17 -10.85 -1.10
N THR A 33 21.59 -11.95 -0.44
CA THR A 33 20.86 -12.50 0.71
C THR A 33 20.72 -11.51 1.86
N THR A 34 21.78 -10.74 2.14
CA THR A 34 21.76 -9.71 3.17
C THR A 34 20.87 -8.53 2.77
N ARG A 35 20.90 -8.09 1.50
CA ARG A 35 20.00 -7.05 0.99
C ARG A 35 18.54 -7.45 1.15
N THR A 36 18.21 -8.68 0.78
CA THR A 36 16.85 -9.24 0.95
C THR A 36 16.43 -9.25 2.43
N LEU A 37 17.34 -9.68 3.33
CA LEU A 37 17.09 -9.66 4.77
C LEU A 37 16.83 -8.24 5.28
N LEU A 38 17.66 -7.26 4.91
CA LEU A 38 17.51 -5.87 5.33
C LEU A 38 16.20 -5.26 4.82
N LEU A 39 15.83 -5.53 3.57
CA LEU A 39 14.55 -5.11 2.99
C LEU A 39 13.37 -5.75 3.74
N GLY A 40 13.47 -7.05 4.05
CA GLY A 40 12.50 -7.78 4.86
C GLY A 40 12.34 -7.19 6.27
N ILE A 41 13.45 -6.86 6.93
CA ILE A 41 13.44 -6.19 8.25
C ILE A 41 12.75 -4.83 8.16
N ALA A 42 13.04 -4.03 7.14
CA ALA A 42 12.41 -2.72 6.98
C ALA A 42 10.89 -2.84 6.79
N ASN A 43 10.43 -3.79 5.97
CA ASN A 43 9.00 -4.09 5.79
C ASN A 43 8.34 -4.57 7.09
N SER A 44 8.97 -5.52 7.78
CA SER A 44 8.47 -6.08 9.04
C SER A 44 8.40 -5.04 10.15
N THR A 45 9.38 -4.14 10.22
CA THR A 45 9.39 -3.04 11.20
C THR A 45 8.18 -2.13 11.02
N ALA A 46 7.85 -1.73 9.78
CA ALA A 46 6.67 -0.94 9.50
C ALA A 46 5.38 -1.67 9.91
N SER A 47 5.27 -2.97 9.61
CA SER A 47 4.11 -3.80 9.97
C SER A 47 3.97 -3.97 11.49
N LEU A 48 5.05 -4.18 12.22
CA LEU A 48 5.04 -4.25 13.69
C LEU A 48 4.60 -2.93 14.32
N LEU A 49 5.12 -1.82 13.84
CA LEU A 49 4.70 -0.50 14.30
C LEU A 49 3.22 -0.25 14.01
N LEU A 50 2.71 -0.68 12.84
CA LEU A 50 1.29 -0.61 12.53
C LEU A 50 0.44 -1.37 13.56
N ILE A 51 0.81 -2.61 13.89
CA ILE A 51 0.08 -3.44 14.86
C ILE A 51 -0.01 -2.76 16.22
N VAL A 52 1.07 -2.10 16.64
CA VAL A 52 1.10 -1.38 17.92
C VAL A 52 0.27 -0.09 17.85
N PHE A 53 0.46 0.73 16.82
CA PHE A 53 -0.13 2.07 16.80
C PHE A 53 -1.58 2.10 16.30
N ALA A 54 -1.98 1.25 15.34
CA ALA A 54 -3.30 1.34 14.72
C ALA A 54 -4.47 1.24 15.70
N PRO A 55 -4.49 0.34 16.72
CA PRO A 55 -5.60 0.27 17.68
C PRO A 55 -5.73 1.55 18.53
N PHE A 56 -4.61 2.14 18.97
CA PHE A 56 -4.62 3.36 19.76
C PHE A 56 -5.07 4.56 18.94
N LEU A 57 -4.51 4.70 17.75
CA LEU A 57 -4.83 5.80 16.83
C LEU A 57 -6.29 5.70 16.34
N GLY A 58 -6.77 4.49 16.06
CA GLY A 58 -8.16 4.24 15.70
C GLY A 58 -9.13 4.71 16.80
N LEU A 59 -8.88 4.35 18.06
CA LEU A 59 -9.69 4.86 19.18
C LEU A 59 -9.63 6.38 19.34
N MET A 60 -8.46 6.97 19.13
CA MET A 60 -8.32 8.44 19.19
C MET A 60 -9.13 9.12 18.09
N ALA A 61 -9.05 8.59 16.87
CA ALA A 61 -9.80 9.10 15.73
C ALA A 61 -11.32 8.97 15.92
N ASP A 62 -11.79 7.83 16.44
CA ASP A 62 -13.22 7.59 16.71
C ASP A 62 -13.76 8.49 17.82
N ARG A 63 -12.98 8.68 18.89
CA ARG A 63 -13.38 9.58 19.99
C ARG A 63 -13.50 11.04 19.57
N LYS A 64 -12.59 11.49 18.71
CA LYS A 64 -12.53 12.88 18.23
C LYS A 64 -13.33 13.11 16.95
N ASN A 65 -13.82 12.06 16.30
CA ASN A 65 -14.46 12.10 14.97
C ASN A 65 -13.59 12.82 13.91
N ASN A 66 -12.29 12.58 13.94
CA ASN A 66 -11.29 13.27 13.12
C ASN A 66 -10.51 12.31 12.22
N ARG A 67 -11.20 11.33 11.61
CA ARG A 67 -10.58 10.31 10.74
C ARG A 67 -9.82 10.93 9.57
N LYS A 68 -10.41 11.98 8.97
CA LYS A 68 -9.77 12.75 7.89
C LYS A 68 -8.43 13.36 8.32
N LEU A 69 -8.38 13.96 9.52
CA LEU A 69 -7.14 14.56 10.01
C LEU A 69 -6.02 13.51 10.18
N PHE A 70 -6.35 12.35 10.77
CA PHE A 70 -5.39 11.26 10.91
C PHE A 70 -4.93 10.72 9.55
N LEU A 71 -5.85 10.54 8.59
CA LEU A 71 -5.50 10.18 7.22
C LEU A 71 -4.47 11.15 6.63
N ILE A 72 -4.75 12.46 6.71
CA ILE A 72 -3.86 13.49 6.16
C ILE A 72 -2.48 13.48 6.83
N ILE A 73 -2.43 13.39 8.17
CA ILE A 73 -1.17 13.37 8.92
C ILE A 73 -0.30 12.18 8.48
N PHE A 74 -0.88 10.98 8.40
CA PHE A 74 -0.12 9.78 8.04
C PHE A 74 0.21 9.72 6.54
N ALA A 75 -0.67 10.24 5.67
CA ALA A 75 -0.34 10.40 4.26
C ALA A 75 0.85 11.36 4.08
N LEU A 76 0.85 12.50 4.76
CA LEU A 76 1.98 13.44 4.72
C LEU A 76 3.25 12.82 5.30
N LEU A 77 3.16 12.05 6.39
CA LEU A 77 4.30 11.31 6.93
C LEU A 77 4.90 10.38 5.88
N GLY A 78 4.06 9.59 5.19
CA GLY A 78 4.49 8.71 4.09
C GLY A 78 5.14 9.48 2.95
N ILE A 79 4.51 10.55 2.50
CA ILE A 79 4.97 11.41 1.41
C ILE A 79 6.33 12.05 1.73
N PHE A 80 6.46 12.71 2.87
CA PHE A 80 7.71 13.37 3.24
C PHE A 80 8.85 12.39 3.45
N SER A 81 8.58 11.22 4.05
CA SER A 81 9.59 10.17 4.19
C SER A 81 10.05 9.62 2.83
N THR A 82 9.13 9.49 1.87
CA THR A 82 9.46 9.11 0.48
C THR A 82 10.31 10.18 -0.21
N LEU A 83 10.00 11.47 -0.01
CA LEU A 83 10.83 12.57 -0.53
C LEU A 83 12.24 12.54 0.04
N ILE A 84 12.39 12.28 1.34
CA ILE A 84 13.70 12.21 2.00
C ILE A 84 14.56 11.08 1.41
N LEU A 85 13.97 9.95 1.00
CA LEU A 85 14.69 8.87 0.34
C LEU A 85 15.49 9.35 -0.88
N THR A 86 14.98 10.33 -1.61
CA THR A 86 15.69 10.90 -2.77
C THR A 86 17.05 11.50 -2.38
N PHE A 87 17.19 12.01 -1.18
CA PHE A 87 18.38 12.68 -0.69
C PHE A 87 19.33 11.76 0.09
N VAL A 88 18.92 10.54 0.40
CA VAL A 88 19.80 9.56 1.07
C VAL A 88 20.99 9.22 0.17
N GLY A 89 22.19 9.26 0.74
CA GLY A 89 23.45 9.01 0.04
C GLY A 89 23.68 7.54 -0.30
N LYS A 90 24.68 7.29 -1.16
CA LYS A 90 25.10 5.94 -1.53
C LYS A 90 25.56 5.16 -0.29
N ASP A 91 25.27 3.87 -0.28
CA ASP A 91 25.61 2.90 0.76
C ASP A 91 25.11 3.25 2.18
N ASN A 92 24.19 4.21 2.27
CA ASN A 92 23.53 4.55 3.53
C ASN A 92 22.22 3.75 3.72
N TRP A 93 22.35 2.43 3.71
CA TRP A 93 21.25 1.49 3.80
C TRP A 93 20.40 1.66 5.07
N ALA A 94 21.03 2.02 6.19
CA ALA A 94 20.31 2.18 7.46
C ALA A 94 19.32 3.34 7.40
N LEU A 95 19.74 4.51 6.92
CA LEU A 95 18.85 5.66 6.73
C LEU A 95 17.77 5.35 5.69
N ALA A 96 18.14 4.70 4.58
CA ALA A 96 17.17 4.29 3.57
C ALA A 96 16.11 3.35 4.16
N SER A 97 16.50 2.35 4.95
CA SER A 97 15.59 1.43 5.62
C SER A 97 14.68 2.13 6.63
N ILE A 98 15.20 3.07 7.41
CA ILE A 98 14.41 3.84 8.38
C ILE A 98 13.35 4.69 7.67
N PHE A 99 13.75 5.50 6.68
CA PHE A 99 12.78 6.35 5.97
C PHE A 99 11.80 5.55 5.13
N PHE A 100 12.21 4.43 4.56
CA PHE A 100 11.30 3.51 3.90
C PHE A 100 10.27 2.90 4.88
N SER A 101 10.72 2.45 6.06
CA SER A 101 9.80 1.91 7.09
C SER A 101 8.81 2.96 7.57
N ILE A 102 9.24 4.21 7.76
CA ILE A 102 8.37 5.32 8.16
C ILE A 102 7.39 5.66 7.02
N SER A 103 7.87 5.69 5.78
CA SER A 103 7.04 5.92 4.60
C SER A 103 5.96 4.86 4.45
N LEU A 104 6.33 3.59 4.59
CA LEU A 104 5.43 2.46 4.53
C LEU A 104 4.42 2.48 5.69
N LEU A 105 4.85 2.79 6.91
CA LEU A 105 3.96 2.97 8.06
C LEU A 105 2.94 4.09 7.81
N GLY A 106 3.39 5.23 7.28
CA GLY A 106 2.51 6.33 6.90
C GLY A 106 1.46 5.92 5.87
N PHE A 107 1.88 5.19 4.84
CA PHE A 107 0.99 4.63 3.82
C PHE A 107 -0.05 3.68 4.43
N MET A 108 0.39 2.72 5.25
CA MET A 108 -0.51 1.73 5.86
C MET A 108 -1.50 2.37 6.84
N LEU A 109 -1.04 3.30 7.71
CA LEU A 109 -1.92 4.00 8.63
C LEU A 109 -2.91 4.92 7.90
N SER A 110 -2.49 5.61 6.86
CA SER A 110 -3.41 6.43 6.07
C SER A 110 -4.51 5.59 5.42
N ASN A 111 -4.20 4.37 4.94
CA ASN A 111 -5.18 3.44 4.41
C ASN A 111 -6.15 2.93 5.48
N VAL A 112 -5.69 2.63 6.69
CA VAL A 112 -6.58 2.25 7.81
C VAL A 112 -7.66 3.32 8.05
N PHE A 113 -7.27 4.60 8.04
CA PHE A 113 -8.24 5.68 8.22
C PHE A 113 -9.12 5.88 6.99
N TYR A 114 -8.58 5.75 5.79
CA TYR A 114 -9.34 5.81 4.55
C TYR A 114 -10.43 4.74 4.48
N ASP A 115 -10.07 3.49 4.74
CA ASP A 115 -11.03 2.37 4.74
C ASP A 115 -12.12 2.56 5.80
N SER A 116 -11.77 3.12 6.96
CA SER A 116 -12.75 3.43 8.00
C SER A 116 -13.79 4.48 7.58
N MET A 117 -13.48 5.32 6.56
CA MET A 117 -14.41 6.32 6.04
C MET A 117 -15.54 5.69 5.20
N LEU A 118 -15.36 4.45 4.71
CA LEU A 118 -16.42 3.70 4.03
C LEU A 118 -17.69 3.58 4.88
N LEU A 119 -17.52 3.48 6.20
CA LEU A 119 -18.64 3.41 7.17
C LEU A 119 -19.51 4.68 7.22
N ASN A 120 -19.07 5.79 6.62
CA ASN A 120 -19.86 7.03 6.56
C ASN A 120 -20.94 6.99 5.46
N PHE A 121 -20.88 6.06 4.54
CA PHE A 121 -21.93 5.84 3.57
C PHE A 121 -23.15 5.19 4.25
N SER A 122 -24.33 5.64 3.91
CA SER A 122 -25.57 5.17 4.59
C SER A 122 -26.09 3.83 4.07
N ASP A 123 -25.73 3.47 2.84
CA ASP A 123 -26.19 2.27 2.21
C ASP A 123 -25.09 1.19 2.24
N LYS A 124 -25.33 0.18 3.09
CA LYS A 124 -24.41 -0.95 3.25
C LYS A 124 -24.33 -1.84 2.00
N SER A 125 -25.38 -1.88 1.19
CA SER A 125 -25.40 -2.67 -0.05
C SER A 125 -24.45 -2.13 -1.10
N SER A 126 -24.01 -0.87 -0.97
CA SER A 126 -23.07 -0.21 -1.87
C SER A 126 -21.60 -0.37 -1.45
N TYR A 127 -21.29 -0.90 -0.25
CA TYR A 127 -19.92 -0.95 0.25
C TYR A 127 -18.98 -1.74 -0.66
N ASP A 128 -19.39 -2.92 -1.11
CA ASP A 128 -18.58 -3.77 -1.99
C ASP A 128 -18.29 -3.08 -3.32
N SER A 129 -19.28 -2.41 -3.89
CA SER A 129 -19.13 -1.67 -5.14
C SER A 129 -18.22 -0.45 -4.99
N ILE A 130 -18.42 0.35 -3.95
CA ILE A 130 -17.61 1.56 -3.67
C ILE A 130 -16.15 1.15 -3.46
N SER A 131 -15.91 0.11 -2.66
CA SER A 131 -14.57 -0.42 -2.41
C SER A 131 -13.93 -0.94 -3.70
N SER A 132 -14.66 -1.75 -4.49
CA SER A 132 -14.15 -2.31 -5.74
C SER A 132 -13.80 -1.24 -6.77
N TYR A 133 -14.62 -0.20 -6.91
CA TYR A 133 -14.30 0.94 -7.77
C TYR A 133 -13.09 1.72 -7.26
N GLY A 134 -12.95 1.88 -5.92
CA GLY A 134 -11.77 2.46 -5.31
C GLY A 134 -10.51 1.71 -5.73
N TYR A 135 -10.45 0.40 -5.48
CA TYR A 135 -9.33 -0.45 -5.86
C TYR A 135 -9.06 -0.46 -7.38
N ALA A 136 -10.10 -0.56 -8.21
CA ALA A 136 -9.93 -0.51 -9.67
C ALA A 136 -9.28 0.80 -10.11
N LEU A 137 -9.78 1.94 -9.63
CA LEU A 137 -9.18 3.24 -9.90
C LEU A 137 -7.76 3.34 -9.33
N GLY A 138 -7.49 2.70 -8.21
CA GLY A 138 -6.14 2.59 -7.64
C GLY A 138 -5.18 1.89 -8.59
N TYR A 139 -5.54 0.72 -9.10
CA TYR A 139 -4.71 0.01 -10.08
C TYR A 139 -4.46 0.85 -11.34
N LEU A 140 -5.49 1.52 -11.84
CA LEU A 140 -5.34 2.38 -13.02
C LEU A 140 -4.45 3.60 -12.73
N GLY A 141 -4.65 4.27 -11.58
CA GLY A 141 -3.85 5.41 -11.17
C GLY A 141 -2.38 5.05 -10.90
N GLY A 142 -2.14 3.95 -10.19
CA GLY A 142 -0.80 3.39 -9.98
C GLY A 142 -0.13 2.98 -11.29
N GLY A 143 -0.89 2.33 -12.19
CA GLY A 143 -0.40 1.93 -13.51
C GLY A 143 0.01 3.12 -14.37
N ILE A 144 -0.82 4.17 -14.44
CA ILE A 144 -0.50 5.40 -15.20
C ILE A 144 0.71 6.11 -14.59
N ALA A 145 0.75 6.27 -13.27
CA ALA A 145 1.91 6.86 -12.59
C ALA A 145 3.20 6.07 -12.89
N PHE A 146 3.09 4.74 -12.96
CA PHE A 146 4.22 3.87 -13.26
C PHE A 146 4.67 3.98 -14.72
N VAL A 147 3.73 4.03 -15.69
CA VAL A 147 4.05 4.31 -17.11
C VAL A 147 4.79 5.62 -17.24
N LEU A 148 4.30 6.69 -16.61
CA LEU A 148 4.94 8.00 -16.66
C LEU A 148 6.34 7.97 -16.04
N SER A 149 6.53 7.20 -14.98
CA SER A 149 7.84 7.00 -14.35
C SER A 149 8.82 6.27 -15.28
N ILE A 150 8.38 5.20 -15.94
CA ILE A 150 9.20 4.47 -16.91
C ILE A 150 9.51 5.37 -18.11
N LEU A 151 8.51 6.07 -18.64
CA LEU A 151 8.71 7.00 -19.77
C LEU A 151 9.73 8.09 -19.43
N PHE A 152 9.66 8.65 -18.22
CA PHE A 152 10.66 9.61 -17.73
C PHE A 152 12.07 9.00 -17.77
N LEU A 153 12.25 7.77 -17.29
CA LEU A 153 13.55 7.12 -17.29
C LEU A 153 14.06 6.83 -18.71
N VAL A 154 13.19 6.42 -19.63
CA VAL A 154 13.55 6.13 -21.03
C VAL A 154 13.95 7.41 -21.74
N LEU A 155 13.20 8.49 -21.58
CA LEU A 155 13.50 9.79 -22.20
C LEU A 155 14.79 10.43 -21.67
N ASN A 156 15.14 10.15 -20.41
CA ASN A 156 16.38 10.63 -19.79
C ASN A 156 17.56 9.65 -19.95
N LYS A 157 17.40 8.55 -20.69
CA LYS A 157 18.47 7.61 -21.00
C LYS A 157 19.47 8.29 -21.95
N GLY A 158 20.60 8.71 -21.41
CA GLY A 158 21.61 9.51 -22.16
C GLY A 158 21.71 10.96 -21.73
N SER A 159 20.93 11.39 -20.74
CA SER A 159 21.14 12.66 -20.05
C SER A 159 22.44 12.61 -19.22
N ASN A 160 22.97 13.79 -18.87
CA ASN A 160 24.15 13.90 -17.99
C ASN A 160 23.85 13.46 -16.53
N ILE A 161 22.62 13.05 -16.23
CA ILE A 161 22.20 12.61 -14.91
C ILE A 161 22.40 11.09 -14.81
N ASP A 162 23.07 10.65 -13.77
CA ASP A 162 23.26 9.24 -13.46
C ASP A 162 21.92 8.48 -13.38
N LEU A 163 21.89 7.24 -13.89
CA LEU A 163 20.71 6.41 -13.98
C LEU A 163 20.04 6.18 -12.61
N VAL A 164 20.86 6.03 -11.56
CA VAL A 164 20.35 5.83 -10.19
C VAL A 164 19.69 7.11 -9.67
N THR A 165 20.27 8.26 -9.96
CA THR A 165 19.66 9.56 -9.62
C THR A 165 18.34 9.74 -10.35
N ASN A 166 18.23 9.36 -11.62
CA ASN A 166 16.97 9.34 -12.34
C ASN A 166 15.93 8.42 -11.68
N LYS A 167 16.32 7.21 -11.23
CA LYS A 167 15.42 6.32 -10.48
C LYS A 167 14.96 6.93 -9.14
N LYS A 168 15.81 7.71 -8.46
CA LYS A 168 15.45 8.43 -7.22
C LYS A 168 14.49 9.60 -7.47
N ILE A 169 14.60 10.29 -8.62
CA ILE A 169 13.67 11.37 -9.01
C ILE A 169 12.24 10.82 -9.13
N VAL A 170 12.07 9.56 -9.49
CA VAL A 170 10.76 8.92 -9.55
C VAL A 170 10.05 8.91 -8.18
N PHE A 171 10.79 8.91 -7.06
CA PHE A 171 10.21 9.04 -5.71
C PHE A 171 9.57 10.42 -5.49
N ILE A 172 10.19 11.48 -6.02
CA ILE A 172 9.61 12.83 -6.01
C ILE A 172 8.31 12.85 -6.81
N PHE A 173 8.32 12.26 -8.01
CA PHE A 173 7.13 12.17 -8.84
C PHE A 173 5.99 11.45 -8.14
N ALA A 174 6.24 10.27 -7.54
CA ALA A 174 5.22 9.52 -6.81
C ALA A 174 4.67 10.31 -5.61
N SER A 175 5.53 11.04 -4.89
CA SER A 175 5.15 11.89 -3.77
C SER A 175 4.27 13.06 -4.21
N LEU A 176 4.64 13.74 -5.29
CA LEU A 176 3.84 14.84 -5.86
C LEU A 176 2.49 14.36 -6.40
N TRP A 177 2.47 13.18 -7.04
CA TRP A 177 1.24 12.52 -7.48
C TRP A 177 0.31 12.26 -6.30
N TRP A 178 0.84 11.70 -5.22
CA TRP A 178 0.03 11.41 -4.02
C TRP A 178 -0.54 12.69 -3.41
N ILE A 179 0.26 13.76 -3.27
CA ILE A 179 -0.22 15.06 -2.79
C ILE A 179 -1.34 15.57 -3.71
N LEU A 180 -1.10 15.66 -5.01
CA LEU A 180 -2.01 16.27 -5.96
C LEU A 180 -3.39 15.60 -5.95
N PHE A 181 -3.42 14.29 -6.04
CA PHE A 181 -4.66 13.53 -6.11
C PHE A 181 -5.32 13.27 -4.74
N MET A 182 -4.63 13.54 -3.64
CA MET A 182 -5.23 13.58 -2.30
C MET A 182 -6.03 14.87 -2.06
N LEU A 183 -5.70 15.98 -2.73
CA LEU A 183 -6.34 17.29 -2.51
C LEU A 183 -7.88 17.26 -2.63
N PRO A 184 -8.50 16.58 -3.59
CA PRO A 184 -9.96 16.51 -3.67
C PRO A 184 -10.60 15.93 -2.41
N LEU A 185 -9.97 14.93 -1.77
CA LEU A 185 -10.45 14.39 -0.49
C LEU A 185 -10.28 15.43 0.62
N VAL A 186 -9.13 16.12 0.65
CA VAL A 186 -8.85 17.15 1.67
C VAL A 186 -9.87 18.28 1.62
N PHE A 187 -10.26 18.73 0.43
CA PHE A 187 -11.16 19.89 0.30
C PHE A 187 -12.65 19.53 0.36
N ASN A 188 -13.04 18.38 -0.21
CA ASN A 188 -14.47 18.06 -0.37
C ASN A 188 -15.01 17.13 0.71
N TRP A 189 -14.16 16.40 1.46
CA TRP A 189 -14.65 15.53 2.50
C TRP A 189 -14.84 16.28 3.81
N ASN A 190 -16.07 16.23 4.31
CA ASN A 190 -16.39 16.67 5.65
C ASN A 190 -16.72 15.43 6.50
N ASP A 191 -16.10 15.31 7.67
CA ASP A 191 -16.50 14.32 8.66
C ASP A 191 -17.93 14.66 9.11
N THR A 192 -18.91 14.15 8.35
CA THR A 192 -20.32 14.42 8.65
C THR A 192 -20.63 13.83 10.02
N ASN A 193 -21.31 14.62 10.85
CA ASN A 193 -21.76 14.30 12.21
C ASN A 193 -22.80 13.16 12.29
N LYS A 194 -22.85 12.23 11.35
CA LYS A 194 -23.55 10.99 11.58
C LYS A 194 -22.79 10.30 12.71
N ARG A 195 -23.31 10.49 13.91
CA ARG A 195 -22.88 9.83 15.14
C ARG A 195 -22.78 8.32 14.88
N VAL A 196 -21.64 7.89 14.36
CA VAL A 196 -21.19 6.54 14.70
C VAL A 196 -21.16 6.57 16.20
N ALA A 197 -22.06 5.85 16.83
CA ALA A 197 -22.32 5.93 18.26
C ALA A 197 -20.95 5.92 18.94
N ARG A 198 -20.62 7.03 19.64
CA ARG A 198 -19.33 7.20 20.30
C ARG A 198 -19.13 5.96 21.14
N SER A 199 -18.34 5.02 20.63
CA SER A 199 -18.03 3.82 21.38
C SER A 199 -17.26 4.26 22.61
N LYS A 200 -17.93 4.25 23.76
CA LYS A 200 -17.28 4.44 25.07
C LYS A 200 -16.41 3.24 25.45
N ARG A 201 -16.30 2.24 24.55
CA ARG A 201 -15.56 1.02 24.84
C ARG A 201 -14.08 1.32 25.00
N SER A 202 -13.50 0.73 26.04
CA SER A 202 -12.05 0.67 26.24
C SER A 202 -11.44 -0.32 25.23
N LEU A 203 -10.14 -0.17 24.91
CA LEU A 203 -9.40 -1.19 24.15
C LEU A 203 -9.56 -2.58 24.77
N ARG A 204 -9.47 -2.68 26.10
CA ARG A 204 -9.63 -3.91 26.83
C ARG A 204 -11.00 -4.58 26.58
N ASP A 205 -12.07 -3.78 26.55
CA ASP A 205 -13.42 -4.29 26.32
C ASP A 205 -13.59 -4.74 24.87
N THR A 206 -12.97 -4.05 23.93
CA THR A 206 -12.95 -4.41 22.51
C THR A 206 -12.22 -5.74 22.31
N PHE A 207 -11.02 -5.90 22.86
CA PHE A 207 -10.27 -7.16 22.79
C PHE A 207 -11.03 -8.31 23.47
N LYS A 208 -11.62 -8.09 24.64
CA LYS A 208 -12.43 -9.08 25.32
C LYS A 208 -13.64 -9.51 24.48
N HIS A 209 -14.29 -8.57 23.81
CA HIS A 209 -15.41 -8.86 22.90
C HIS A 209 -14.96 -9.71 21.71
N ILE A 210 -13.86 -9.35 21.07
CA ILE A 210 -13.29 -10.10 19.94
C ILE A 210 -12.96 -11.55 20.34
N ILE A 211 -12.28 -11.75 21.48
CA ILE A 211 -11.89 -13.09 21.95
C ILE A 211 -13.11 -13.94 22.33
N ASN A 212 -14.14 -13.33 22.89
CA ASN A 212 -15.35 -14.04 23.32
C ASN A 212 -16.28 -14.40 22.16
N ASP A 213 -16.24 -13.64 21.06
CA ASP A 213 -17.01 -13.93 19.85
C ASP A 213 -16.18 -14.77 18.88
N LYS A 214 -16.41 -16.08 18.87
CA LYS A 214 -15.65 -17.03 18.05
C LYS A 214 -15.74 -16.71 16.53
N VAL A 215 -16.86 -16.20 16.07
CA VAL A 215 -17.06 -15.87 14.66
C VAL A 215 -16.14 -14.71 14.26
N ILE A 216 -16.18 -13.64 15.04
CA ILE A 216 -15.32 -12.47 14.84
C ILE A 216 -13.85 -12.88 14.96
N PHE A 217 -13.51 -13.67 15.96
CA PHE A 217 -12.13 -14.11 16.21
C PHE A 217 -11.55 -14.90 15.02
N TYR A 218 -12.27 -15.95 14.56
CA TYR A 218 -11.80 -16.75 13.42
C TYR A 218 -11.79 -15.97 12.11
N PHE A 219 -12.75 -15.08 11.90
CA PHE A 219 -12.76 -14.19 10.74
C PHE A 219 -11.51 -13.31 10.72
N LEU A 220 -11.17 -12.66 11.83
CA LEU A 220 -10.01 -11.77 11.93
C LEU A 220 -8.70 -12.53 11.73
N ILE A 221 -8.54 -13.73 12.29
CA ILE A 221 -7.35 -14.56 12.08
C ILE A 221 -7.24 -14.96 10.60
N SER A 222 -8.33 -15.45 10.00
CA SER A 222 -8.32 -15.84 8.59
C SER A 222 -7.99 -14.68 7.67
N TYR A 223 -8.56 -13.51 7.96
CA TYR A 223 -8.27 -12.27 7.24
C TYR A 223 -6.80 -11.87 7.38
N TRP A 224 -6.27 -11.91 8.59
CA TRP A 224 -4.86 -11.57 8.86
C TRP A 224 -3.90 -12.47 8.09
N VAL A 225 -4.06 -13.78 8.19
CA VAL A 225 -3.21 -14.74 7.48
C VAL A 225 -3.27 -14.52 5.96
N LYS A 226 -4.48 -14.29 5.41
CA LYS A 226 -4.66 -14.00 3.99
C LYS A 226 -3.95 -12.72 3.57
N ILE A 227 -4.17 -11.62 4.29
CA ILE A 227 -3.64 -10.32 3.88
C ILE A 227 -2.11 -10.26 4.01
N ASP A 228 -1.56 -10.90 5.04
CA ASP A 228 -0.12 -10.97 5.25
C ASP A 228 0.58 -11.71 4.08
N GLY A 229 0.00 -12.84 3.62
CA GLY A 229 0.53 -13.55 2.46
C GLY A 229 0.47 -12.70 1.17
N VAL A 230 -0.66 -12.07 0.89
CA VAL A 230 -0.83 -11.21 -0.31
C VAL A 230 0.10 -10.01 -0.26
N ASP A 231 0.18 -9.31 0.86
CA ASP A 231 1.04 -8.15 1.05
C ASP A 231 2.53 -8.50 0.91
N THR A 232 2.94 -9.64 1.44
CA THR A 232 4.32 -10.13 1.32
C THR A 232 4.69 -10.35 -0.15
N ILE A 233 3.81 -11.00 -0.93
CA ILE A 233 4.02 -11.19 -2.37
C ILE A 233 4.18 -9.82 -3.05
N ILE A 234 3.28 -8.87 -2.82
CA ILE A 234 3.32 -7.55 -3.47
C ILE A 234 4.63 -6.81 -3.14
N ARG A 235 5.05 -6.83 -1.88
CA ARG A 235 6.21 -6.06 -1.40
C ARG A 235 7.56 -6.70 -1.78
N MET A 236 7.60 -8.02 -1.92
CA MET A 236 8.84 -8.75 -2.16
C MET A 236 8.98 -9.29 -3.59
N ALA A 237 7.95 -9.19 -4.43
CA ALA A 237 7.93 -9.78 -5.77
C ALA A 237 9.10 -9.33 -6.63
N VAL A 238 9.38 -8.03 -6.71
CA VAL A 238 10.50 -7.49 -7.51
C VAL A 238 11.84 -7.93 -6.91
N ASN A 239 12.00 -7.85 -5.58
CA ASN A 239 13.23 -8.31 -4.93
C ASN A 239 13.46 -9.80 -5.19
N TYR A 240 12.41 -10.63 -5.05
CA TYR A 240 12.48 -12.06 -5.34
C TYR A 240 12.84 -12.33 -6.81
N GLY A 241 12.24 -11.60 -7.73
CA GLY A 241 12.58 -11.71 -9.16
C GLY A 241 14.06 -11.36 -9.45
N LEU A 242 14.61 -10.37 -8.75
CA LEU A 242 16.03 -10.03 -8.84
C LEU A 242 16.91 -11.20 -8.36
N THR A 243 16.55 -11.86 -7.25
CA THR A 243 17.30 -13.04 -6.74
C THR A 243 17.23 -14.26 -7.66
N LEU A 244 16.20 -14.35 -8.50
CA LEU A 244 16.11 -15.36 -9.57
C LEU A 244 16.90 -15.01 -10.84
N GLY A 245 17.56 -13.84 -10.87
CA GLY A 245 18.37 -13.37 -12.00
C GLY A 245 17.58 -12.66 -13.10
N PHE A 246 16.31 -12.30 -12.87
CA PHE A 246 15.58 -11.46 -13.82
C PHE A 246 16.14 -10.04 -13.83
N THR A 247 16.16 -9.42 -15.01
CA THR A 247 16.59 -8.02 -15.11
C THR A 247 15.51 -7.09 -14.55
N PRO A 248 15.90 -5.91 -13.99
CA PRO A 248 14.95 -4.93 -13.51
C PRO A 248 13.89 -4.55 -14.55
N ASP A 249 14.26 -4.45 -15.82
CA ASP A 249 13.34 -4.08 -16.90
C ASP A 249 12.20 -5.11 -17.07
N HIS A 250 12.52 -6.40 -17.05
CA HIS A 250 11.51 -7.47 -17.11
C HIS A 250 10.54 -7.41 -15.92
N LEU A 251 11.06 -7.14 -14.73
CA LEU A 251 10.24 -7.08 -13.50
C LEU A 251 9.33 -5.85 -13.50
N LEU A 252 9.82 -4.71 -13.97
CA LEU A 252 9.01 -3.50 -14.11
C LEU A 252 7.91 -3.67 -15.15
N ILE A 253 8.20 -4.35 -16.29
CA ILE A 253 7.16 -4.67 -17.30
C ILE A 253 6.11 -5.63 -16.70
N ALA A 254 6.52 -6.67 -15.99
CA ALA A 254 5.61 -7.60 -15.35
C ALA A 254 4.69 -6.88 -14.34
N LEU A 255 5.26 -5.99 -13.51
CA LEU A 255 4.50 -5.18 -12.57
C LEU A 255 3.51 -4.27 -13.29
N LEU A 256 3.91 -3.66 -14.42
CA LEU A 256 3.05 -2.82 -15.25
C LEU A 256 1.86 -3.60 -15.80
N VAL A 257 2.12 -4.77 -16.38
CA VAL A 257 1.07 -5.66 -16.91
C VAL A 257 0.09 -6.02 -15.80
N THR A 258 0.60 -6.35 -14.61
CA THR A 258 -0.23 -6.66 -13.44
C THR A 258 -1.20 -5.53 -13.10
N GLN A 259 -0.77 -4.27 -13.11
CA GLN A 259 -1.63 -3.12 -12.80
C GLN A 259 -2.79 -3.00 -13.80
N PHE A 260 -2.50 -3.11 -15.10
CA PHE A 260 -3.53 -2.97 -16.12
C PHE A 260 -4.48 -4.17 -16.21
N VAL A 261 -4.03 -5.38 -15.87
CA VAL A 261 -4.88 -6.58 -15.77
C VAL A 261 -5.72 -6.52 -14.48
N ALA A 262 -5.16 -6.03 -13.39
CA ALA A 262 -5.89 -5.95 -12.12
C ALA A 262 -7.07 -4.96 -12.17
N PHE A 263 -6.99 -3.90 -12.97
CA PHE A 263 -8.10 -2.94 -13.15
C PHE A 263 -9.39 -3.62 -13.63
N PRO A 264 -9.46 -4.25 -14.82
CA PRO A 264 -10.66 -4.95 -15.24
C PRO A 264 -10.95 -6.19 -14.38
N GLY A 265 -9.92 -6.87 -13.88
CA GLY A 265 -10.04 -8.01 -12.98
C GLY A 265 -10.83 -7.67 -11.72
N THR A 266 -10.55 -6.56 -11.08
CA THR A 266 -11.28 -6.11 -9.89
C THR A 266 -12.76 -5.87 -10.19
N LEU A 267 -13.07 -5.25 -11.31
CA LEU A 267 -14.47 -5.01 -11.75
C LEU A 267 -15.21 -6.31 -12.07
N LEU A 268 -14.54 -7.26 -12.71
CA LEU A 268 -15.11 -8.58 -13.02
C LEU A 268 -15.40 -9.38 -11.75
N ILE A 269 -14.47 -9.40 -10.78
CA ILE A 269 -14.69 -10.08 -9.50
C ILE A 269 -15.80 -9.42 -8.70
N ASN A 270 -15.90 -8.09 -8.68
CA ASN A 270 -17.02 -7.40 -8.06
C ASN A 270 -18.37 -7.83 -8.70
N LYS A 271 -18.44 -7.86 -10.02
CA LYS A 271 -19.65 -8.33 -10.72
C LYS A 271 -19.97 -9.79 -10.39
N LEU A 272 -18.97 -10.65 -10.31
CA LEU A 272 -19.13 -12.05 -9.93
C LEU A 272 -19.66 -12.19 -8.49
N ALA A 273 -19.12 -11.40 -7.56
CA ALA A 273 -19.56 -11.35 -6.17
C ALA A 273 -21.01 -10.87 -6.04
N GLN A 274 -21.44 -9.90 -6.85
CA GLN A 274 -22.82 -9.44 -6.89
C GLN A 274 -23.80 -10.49 -7.47
N LEU A 275 -23.35 -11.28 -8.45
CA LEU A 275 -24.17 -12.34 -9.07
C LEU A 275 -24.29 -13.61 -8.22
N LYS A 276 -23.31 -13.86 -7.38
CA LYS A 276 -23.25 -15.05 -6.49
C LYS A 276 -23.33 -14.61 -5.05
N THR A 277 -22.19 -14.52 -4.37
CA THR A 277 -22.01 -13.95 -3.04
C THR A 277 -20.58 -13.39 -2.91
N THR A 278 -20.36 -12.51 -1.94
CA THR A 278 -19.03 -11.95 -1.66
C THR A 278 -18.06 -13.05 -1.24
N GLU A 279 -18.51 -14.03 -0.45
CA GLU A 279 -17.71 -15.18 -0.03
C GLU A 279 -17.26 -16.03 -1.23
N PHE A 280 -18.13 -16.24 -2.20
CA PHE A 280 -17.76 -16.95 -3.43
C PHE A 280 -16.63 -16.22 -4.18
N GLY A 281 -16.72 -14.90 -4.31
CA GLY A 281 -15.66 -14.08 -4.92
C GLY A 281 -14.32 -14.22 -4.20
N ILE A 282 -14.32 -14.18 -2.87
CA ILE A 282 -13.11 -14.34 -2.04
C ILE A 282 -12.50 -15.74 -2.23
N VAL A 283 -13.32 -16.80 -2.13
CA VAL A 283 -12.85 -18.20 -2.29
C VAL A 283 -12.28 -18.43 -3.69
N PHE A 284 -12.95 -17.90 -4.72
CA PHE A 284 -12.46 -18.00 -6.08
C PHE A 284 -11.08 -17.35 -6.25
N CYS A 285 -10.89 -16.13 -5.74
CA CYS A 285 -9.60 -15.45 -5.78
C CYS A 285 -8.50 -16.22 -5.00
N LEU A 286 -8.85 -16.81 -3.86
CA LEU A 286 -7.90 -17.61 -3.08
C LEU A 286 -7.47 -18.88 -3.82
N ILE A 287 -8.40 -19.58 -4.50
CA ILE A 287 -8.07 -20.75 -5.31
C ILE A 287 -7.14 -20.35 -6.45
N CYS A 288 -7.44 -19.24 -7.15
CA CYS A 288 -6.57 -18.73 -8.20
C CYS A 288 -5.16 -18.41 -7.69
N LEU A 289 -5.07 -17.77 -6.52
CA LEU A 289 -3.79 -17.43 -5.90
C LEU A 289 -2.98 -18.70 -5.54
N LEU A 290 -3.62 -19.69 -4.93
CA LEU A 290 -2.97 -20.97 -4.59
C LEU A 290 -2.48 -21.71 -5.82
N TYR A 291 -3.25 -21.72 -6.90
CA TYR A 291 -2.89 -22.39 -8.15
C TYR A 291 -1.72 -21.70 -8.86
N THR A 292 -1.62 -20.38 -8.77
CA THR A 292 -0.56 -19.60 -9.42
C THR A 292 0.67 -19.38 -8.54
N SER A 293 0.59 -19.70 -7.24
CA SER A 293 1.72 -19.62 -6.32
C SER A 293 2.75 -20.70 -6.68
N PRO A 294 4.03 -20.35 -6.87
CA PRO A 294 5.07 -21.36 -7.09
C PRO A 294 5.16 -22.27 -5.88
N SER A 295 4.97 -23.55 -6.11
CA SER A 295 5.15 -24.64 -5.14
C SER A 295 6.63 -24.92 -4.91
#